data_31943cbf3f706f0be3f9e345f4e8cd13
#
_entry.id   31943cbf3f706f0be3f9e345f4e8cd13
#
_cell.length_a   1.000
_cell.length_b   1.000
_cell.length_c   1.000
_cell.angle_alpha   90.00
_cell.angle_beta   90.00
_cell.angle_gamma   90.00
#
_symmetry.space_group_name_H-M   'P 1'
#
loop_
_entity.id
_entity.type
_entity.pdbx_description
1 polymer ?
#
loop_
_entity_poly.entity_id
_entity_poly.type
_entity_poly.pdbx_seq_one_letter_code
_entity_poly.pdbx_strand_id
1 'polypeptide(L)'
;MEFRRILQKRSKGFSLIEMIAAMVLVSILVPGISLIVHGTMMNIAFTNMAVFANMEADYAQRNFIKHINGVKSFSVTDGDLTVDKLTFTSYLEDAEYQYEIDDSRQIKYSINAPPAGILLQNVVKDTTFDAVNYVSKFTYKDRNNNNLSVPVASYTGTNVAFNSGAKSIAVPSGNSFADFVAGNIITISGSTSNNGTFTIASLTNDNTIVVSESITTEGAGDAITVSTEVHGVELTFFLLRGESFYKYTTFATIDKNQLDI
;
A
#
# COMPACT_ATOMS: atom_id res chain seq x y z
N MET A 1 -71.40 40.32 -37.82
CA MET A 1 -71.52 40.78 -36.40
C MET A 1 -71.61 39.55 -35.47
N GLU A 2 -70.58 38.67 -35.43
CA GLU A 2 -70.72 37.42 -34.64
C GLU A 2 -69.39 36.99 -34.00
N PHE A 3 -68.45 37.92 -33.76
CA PHE A 3 -67.11 37.56 -33.26
C PHE A 3 -66.82 37.97 -31.81
N ARG A 4 -67.84 38.31 -31.02
CA ARG A 4 -67.68 38.79 -29.62
C ARG A 4 -68.25 37.91 -28.54
N ARG A 5 -68.56 36.63 -28.78
CA ARG A 5 -69.20 35.75 -27.77
C ARG A 5 -68.36 34.63 -27.22
N ILE A 6 -67.08 34.53 -27.49
CA ILE A 6 -66.26 33.37 -27.10
C ILE A 6 -65.32 33.63 -25.91
N LEU A 7 -65.25 34.81 -25.34
CA LEU A 7 -64.25 35.13 -24.29
C LEU A 7 -64.83 35.45 -22.91
N GLN A 8 -66.02 34.99 -22.60
CA GLN A 8 -66.48 34.96 -21.18
C GLN A 8 -66.49 33.55 -20.63
N LYS A 9 -65.33 32.89 -20.63
CA LYS A 9 -65.08 31.76 -19.73
C LYS A 9 -64.96 32.36 -18.35
N ARG A 10 -66.09 32.37 -17.59
CA ARG A 10 -66.09 32.73 -16.17
C ARG A 10 -65.01 31.91 -15.48
N SER A 11 -63.93 32.55 -15.05
CA SER A 11 -63.02 31.97 -14.07
C SER A 11 -63.84 31.71 -12.79
N LYS A 12 -64.22 30.45 -12.60
CA LYS A 12 -64.79 30.05 -11.34
C LYS A 12 -63.67 30.21 -10.32
N GLY A 13 -63.79 31.18 -9.42
CA GLY A 13 -62.92 31.31 -8.28
C GLY A 13 -62.95 30.05 -7.45
N PHE A 14 -61.82 29.67 -6.91
CA PHE A 14 -61.72 28.55 -5.96
C PHE A 14 -62.67 28.79 -4.77
N SER A 15 -63.42 27.80 -4.38
CA SER A 15 -64.17 27.83 -3.15
C SER A 15 -63.26 27.76 -1.93
N LEU A 16 -63.64 28.33 -0.81
CA LEU A 16 -62.88 28.30 0.44
C LEU A 16 -62.51 26.86 0.84
N ILE A 17 -63.40 25.90 0.60
CA ILE A 17 -63.22 24.49 0.94
C ILE A 17 -62.20 23.82 0.01
N GLU A 18 -62.16 24.18 -1.27
CA GLU A 18 -61.12 23.70 -2.21
C GLU A 18 -59.75 24.21 -1.83
N MET A 19 -59.66 25.46 -1.36
CA MET A 19 -58.39 26.04 -0.89
C MET A 19 -57.90 25.32 0.37
N ILE A 20 -58.79 25.04 1.32
CA ILE A 20 -58.42 24.29 2.54
C ILE A 20 -57.99 22.87 2.18
N ALA A 21 -58.75 22.18 1.32
CA ALA A 21 -58.41 20.83 0.89
C ALA A 21 -57.06 20.78 0.16
N ALA A 22 -56.78 21.76 -0.71
CA ALA A 22 -55.47 21.88 -1.38
C ALA A 22 -54.33 22.12 -0.38
N MET A 23 -54.51 22.99 0.61
CA MET A 23 -53.48 23.23 1.64
C MET A 23 -53.20 21.99 2.49
N VAL A 24 -54.21 21.22 2.86
CA VAL A 24 -54.04 19.95 3.60
C VAL A 24 -53.30 18.94 2.73
N LEU A 25 -53.64 18.77 1.46
CA LEU A 25 -52.96 17.89 0.55
C LEU A 25 -51.46 18.29 0.38
N VAL A 26 -51.19 19.57 0.17
CA VAL A 26 -49.80 20.08 0.05
C VAL A 26 -49.04 19.85 1.34
N SER A 27 -49.62 20.07 2.50
CA SER A 27 -48.98 19.86 3.81
C SER A 27 -48.56 18.40 4.06
N ILE A 28 -49.25 17.44 3.46
CA ILE A 28 -48.89 16.00 3.54
C ILE A 28 -47.90 15.61 2.47
N LEU A 29 -48.05 16.10 1.24
CA LEU A 29 -47.23 15.70 0.10
C LEU A 29 -45.82 16.30 0.14
N VAL A 30 -45.68 17.57 0.56
CA VAL A 30 -44.38 18.27 0.55
C VAL A 30 -43.33 17.59 1.47
N PRO A 31 -43.65 17.21 2.72
CA PRO A 31 -42.70 16.46 3.55
C PRO A 31 -42.27 15.11 2.92
N GLY A 32 -43.24 14.38 2.34
CA GLY A 32 -42.97 13.10 1.68
C GLY A 32 -42.01 13.24 0.51
N ILE A 33 -42.27 14.20 -0.38
CA ILE A 33 -41.41 14.51 -1.52
C ILE A 33 -40.01 14.97 -1.03
N SER A 34 -39.96 15.82 0.00
CA SER A 34 -38.71 16.31 0.57
C SER A 34 -37.84 15.17 1.10
N LEU A 35 -38.40 14.19 1.78
CA LEU A 35 -37.70 13.01 2.27
C LEU A 35 -37.10 12.18 1.11
N ILE A 36 -37.91 11.96 0.05
CA ILE A 36 -37.44 11.21 -1.13
C ILE A 36 -36.29 11.95 -1.83
N VAL A 37 -36.42 13.26 -2.05
CA VAL A 37 -35.38 14.08 -2.69
C VAL A 37 -34.12 14.08 -1.84
N HIS A 38 -34.23 14.28 -0.52
CA HIS A 38 -33.10 14.25 0.39
C HIS A 38 -32.38 12.89 0.35
N GLY A 39 -33.14 11.79 0.47
CA GLY A 39 -32.60 10.42 0.38
C GLY A 39 -31.89 10.15 -0.96
N THR A 40 -32.48 10.61 -2.07
CA THR A 40 -31.86 10.47 -3.40
C THR A 40 -30.58 11.28 -3.51
N MET A 41 -30.55 12.52 -3.04
CA MET A 41 -29.36 13.37 -3.04
C MET A 41 -28.22 12.76 -2.20
N MET A 42 -28.55 12.24 -1.00
CA MET A 42 -27.58 11.54 -0.16
C MET A 42 -27.00 10.31 -0.86
N ASN A 43 -27.84 9.48 -1.48
CA ASN A 43 -27.39 8.30 -2.22
C ASN A 43 -26.48 8.68 -3.40
N ILE A 44 -26.81 9.74 -4.14
CA ILE A 44 -25.94 10.26 -5.22
C ILE A 44 -24.60 10.73 -4.66
N ALA A 45 -24.63 11.46 -3.54
CA ALA A 45 -23.39 11.93 -2.91
C ALA A 45 -22.48 10.77 -2.47
N PHE A 46 -23.04 9.76 -1.79
CA PHE A 46 -22.28 8.57 -1.39
C PHE A 46 -21.74 7.78 -2.58
N THR A 47 -22.58 7.61 -3.63
CA THR A 47 -22.13 6.92 -4.85
C THR A 47 -20.98 7.66 -5.52
N ASN A 48 -21.08 8.98 -5.63
CA ASN A 48 -20.00 9.79 -6.21
C ASN A 48 -18.70 9.70 -5.37
N MET A 49 -18.81 9.77 -4.05
CA MET A 49 -17.64 9.59 -3.16
C MET A 49 -16.95 8.23 -3.37
N ALA A 50 -17.74 7.15 -3.50
CA ALA A 50 -17.22 5.81 -3.76
C ALA A 50 -16.55 5.71 -5.13
N VAL A 51 -17.17 6.29 -6.17
CA VAL A 51 -16.59 6.32 -7.53
C VAL A 51 -15.26 7.07 -7.54
N PHE A 52 -15.18 8.25 -6.93
CA PHE A 52 -13.93 9.01 -6.85
C PHE A 52 -12.86 8.26 -6.06
N ALA A 53 -13.21 7.64 -4.93
CA ALA A 53 -12.28 6.83 -4.16
C ALA A 53 -11.71 5.66 -4.99
N ASN A 54 -12.57 4.98 -5.75
CA ASN A 54 -12.14 3.89 -6.63
C ASN A 54 -11.22 4.38 -7.76
N MET A 55 -11.52 5.52 -8.38
CA MET A 55 -10.67 6.08 -9.44
C MET A 55 -9.28 6.48 -8.92
N GLU A 56 -9.21 7.14 -7.77
CA GLU A 56 -7.94 7.52 -7.14
C GLU A 56 -7.14 6.29 -6.72
N ALA A 57 -7.82 5.29 -6.15
CA ALA A 57 -7.20 4.04 -5.75
C ALA A 57 -6.66 3.26 -6.97
N ASP A 58 -7.43 3.13 -8.05
CA ASP A 58 -7.00 2.45 -9.28
C ASP A 58 -5.75 3.14 -9.87
N TYR A 59 -5.74 4.47 -9.92
CA TYR A 59 -4.58 5.23 -10.35
C TYR A 59 -3.34 4.94 -9.49
N ALA A 60 -3.49 4.97 -8.17
CA ALA A 60 -2.40 4.71 -7.24
C ALA A 60 -1.87 3.27 -7.37
N GLN A 61 -2.78 2.29 -7.45
CA GLN A 61 -2.43 0.87 -7.61
C GLN A 61 -1.69 0.59 -8.92
N ARG A 62 -2.16 1.15 -10.05
CA ARG A 62 -1.49 1.00 -11.35
C ARG A 62 -0.09 1.59 -11.37
N ASN A 63 0.10 2.78 -10.79
CA ASN A 63 1.43 3.38 -10.69
C ASN A 63 2.35 2.55 -9.79
N PHE A 64 1.85 2.10 -8.65
CA PHE A 64 2.60 1.24 -7.74
C PHE A 64 3.05 -0.06 -8.45
N ILE A 65 2.13 -0.78 -9.08
CA ILE A 65 2.44 -2.02 -9.82
C ILE A 65 3.46 -1.75 -10.93
N LYS A 66 3.27 -0.67 -11.70
CA LYS A 66 4.19 -0.30 -12.78
C LYS A 66 5.61 -0.10 -12.27
N HIS A 67 5.77 0.58 -11.13
CA HIS A 67 7.10 0.84 -10.57
C HIS A 67 7.70 -0.43 -9.95
N ILE A 68 6.93 -1.24 -9.22
CA ILE A 68 7.42 -2.49 -8.61
C ILE A 68 7.82 -3.52 -9.67
N ASN A 69 7.09 -3.63 -10.76
CA ASN A 69 7.47 -4.53 -11.87
C ASN A 69 8.81 -4.15 -12.51
N GLY A 70 9.26 -2.92 -12.35
CA GLY A 70 10.57 -2.43 -12.81
C GLY A 70 11.65 -2.46 -11.74
N VAL A 71 11.45 -3.13 -10.60
CA VAL A 71 12.46 -3.19 -9.52
C VAL A 71 13.69 -3.98 -9.96
N LYS A 72 14.86 -3.35 -9.80
CA LYS A 72 16.18 -3.94 -9.98
C LYS A 72 16.69 -4.54 -8.67
N SER A 73 16.57 -3.78 -7.59
CA SER A 73 16.94 -4.19 -6.24
C SER A 73 16.18 -3.38 -5.20
N PHE A 74 15.88 -4.02 -4.06
CA PHE A 74 15.42 -3.28 -2.89
C PHE A 74 16.62 -2.67 -2.15
N SER A 75 16.37 -1.55 -1.48
CA SER A 75 17.36 -0.99 -0.57
C SER A 75 17.65 -1.99 0.55
N VAL A 76 18.92 -2.16 0.86
CA VAL A 76 19.40 -2.99 1.98
C VAL A 76 19.78 -2.14 3.19
N THR A 77 19.52 -0.84 3.13
CA THR A 77 19.76 0.08 4.25
C THR A 77 18.67 -0.12 5.30
N ASP A 78 19.09 -0.19 6.55
CA ASP A 78 18.16 -0.31 7.67
C ASP A 78 17.12 0.85 7.69
N GLY A 79 15.85 0.49 7.90
CA GLY A 79 14.75 1.43 7.89
C GLY A 79 14.18 1.81 6.52
N ASP A 80 14.70 1.28 5.41
CA ASP A 80 14.20 1.55 4.06
C ASP A 80 13.04 0.63 3.64
N LEU A 81 12.91 -0.53 4.29
CA LEU A 81 11.81 -1.47 4.08
C LEU A 81 11.04 -1.68 5.39
N THR A 82 10.09 -0.79 5.65
CA THR A 82 9.25 -0.80 6.85
C THR A 82 7.76 -0.92 6.51
N VAL A 83 6.88 -0.87 7.50
CA VAL A 83 5.43 -0.90 7.29
C VAL A 83 4.91 0.32 6.55
N ASP A 84 5.62 1.44 6.63
CA ASP A 84 5.21 2.74 6.05
C ASP A 84 6.21 3.29 5.03
N LYS A 85 7.34 2.62 4.81
CA LYS A 85 8.38 3.05 3.87
C LYS A 85 8.86 1.87 3.00
N LEU A 86 9.05 2.15 1.71
CA LEU A 86 9.54 1.22 0.71
C LEU A 86 10.53 1.94 -0.20
N THR A 87 11.78 1.48 -0.24
CA THR A 87 12.84 2.03 -1.10
C THR A 87 13.41 0.96 -2.02
N PHE A 88 13.55 1.26 -3.30
CA PHE A 88 14.09 0.35 -4.31
C PHE A 88 14.71 1.10 -5.48
N THR A 89 15.61 0.45 -6.21
CA THR A 89 16.16 0.94 -7.47
C THR A 89 15.41 0.31 -8.64
N SER A 90 15.08 1.10 -9.66
CA SER A 90 14.37 0.65 -10.86
C SER A 90 15.34 0.36 -12.01
N TYR A 91 15.03 -0.69 -12.82
CA TYR A 91 15.72 -0.96 -14.08
C TYR A 91 15.44 0.07 -15.16
N LEU A 92 14.21 0.61 -15.16
CA LEU A 92 13.72 1.44 -16.27
C LEU A 92 14.48 2.78 -16.35
N GLU A 93 14.90 3.32 -15.22
CA GLU A 93 15.49 4.66 -15.14
C GLU A 93 16.82 4.66 -14.38
N ASP A 94 17.29 3.50 -13.88
CA ASP A 94 18.39 3.35 -12.94
C ASP A 94 18.28 4.36 -11.77
N ALA A 95 17.04 4.60 -11.35
CA ALA A 95 16.64 5.60 -10.39
C ALA A 95 16.19 4.92 -9.09
N GLU A 96 16.48 5.58 -7.96
CA GLU A 96 15.96 5.18 -6.67
C GLU A 96 14.55 5.71 -6.47
N TYR A 97 13.62 4.81 -6.20
CA TYR A 97 12.24 5.11 -5.84
C TYR A 97 12.04 4.93 -4.35
N GLN A 98 11.39 5.87 -3.73
CA GLN A 98 10.95 5.77 -2.35
C GLN A 98 9.46 6.02 -2.28
N TYR A 99 8.73 5.11 -1.66
CA TYR A 99 7.34 5.26 -1.28
C TYR A 99 7.24 5.44 0.22
N GLU A 100 6.37 6.34 0.67
CA GLU A 100 6.13 6.62 2.09
C GLU A 100 4.66 6.86 2.36
N ILE A 101 4.14 6.24 3.42
CA ILE A 101 2.82 6.52 4.00
C ILE A 101 3.04 7.46 5.17
N ASP A 102 2.80 8.75 4.97
CA ASP A 102 3.15 9.76 5.94
C ASP A 102 2.04 10.09 6.95
N ASP A 103 2.41 10.84 7.99
CA ASP A 103 1.47 11.28 9.04
C ASP A 103 0.50 12.37 8.54
N SER A 104 0.76 12.96 7.37
CA SER A 104 -0.13 13.91 6.69
C SER A 104 -1.26 13.24 5.92
N ARG A 105 -1.46 11.93 6.12
CA ARG A 105 -2.47 11.11 5.44
C ARG A 105 -2.27 11.06 3.92
N GLN A 106 -1.05 10.86 3.50
CA GLN A 106 -0.68 10.77 2.09
C GLN A 106 0.18 9.54 1.82
N ILE A 107 0.01 8.96 0.62
CA ILE A 107 1.05 8.12 0.03
C ILE A 107 1.85 9.02 -0.90
N LYS A 108 3.12 9.16 -0.60
CA LYS A 108 4.09 9.91 -1.39
C LYS A 108 5.03 8.97 -2.12
N TYR A 109 5.59 9.43 -3.22
CA TYR A 109 6.73 8.78 -3.86
C TYR A 109 7.74 9.83 -4.31
N SER A 110 9.01 9.48 -4.27
CA SER A 110 10.11 10.29 -4.82
C SER A 110 10.98 9.45 -5.74
N ILE A 111 11.68 10.12 -6.65
CA ILE A 111 12.64 9.51 -7.58
C ILE A 111 13.95 10.26 -7.40
N ASN A 112 15.02 9.54 -7.03
CA ASN A 112 16.39 10.01 -6.80
C ASN A 112 16.60 11.07 -5.71
N ALA A 113 15.58 11.68 -5.15
CA ALA A 113 15.59 12.54 -3.96
C ALA A 113 14.30 13.35 -3.80
N PRO A 114 14.00 13.94 -2.62
CA PRO A 114 12.93 14.92 -2.45
C PRO A 114 13.07 16.12 -3.41
N PRO A 115 11.94 16.77 -3.83
CA PRO A 115 10.62 16.65 -3.22
C PRO A 115 9.82 15.45 -3.72
N ALA A 116 9.13 14.79 -2.79
CA ALA A 116 8.22 13.69 -3.10
C ALA A 116 6.94 14.18 -3.80
N GLY A 117 6.53 13.50 -4.86
CA GLY A 117 5.20 13.66 -5.43
C GLY A 117 4.14 13.00 -4.56
N ILE A 118 2.95 13.59 -4.50
CA ILE A 118 1.81 12.99 -3.81
C ILE A 118 1.13 12.03 -4.80
N LEU A 119 1.09 10.74 -4.44
CA LEU A 119 0.40 9.72 -5.20
C LEU A 119 -1.08 9.65 -4.81
N LEU A 120 -1.38 9.76 -3.52
CA LEU A 120 -2.71 9.59 -2.98
C LEU A 120 -2.89 10.44 -1.72
N GLN A 121 -4.08 11.04 -1.56
CA GLN A 121 -4.45 11.85 -0.39
C GLN A 121 -5.57 11.20 0.42
N ASN A 122 -5.76 11.66 1.66
CA ASN A 122 -6.76 11.17 2.60
C ASN A 122 -6.63 9.68 2.93
N VAL A 123 -5.41 9.20 2.92
CA VAL A 123 -5.04 7.85 3.35
C VAL A 123 -5.08 7.79 4.87
N VAL A 124 -5.61 6.73 5.41
CA VAL A 124 -5.59 6.47 6.86
C VAL A 124 -4.32 5.71 7.18
N LYS A 125 -3.35 6.32 7.86
CA LYS A 125 -2.10 5.66 8.23
C LYS A 125 -2.34 4.63 9.33
N ASP A 126 -2.89 5.07 10.46
CA ASP A 126 -3.26 4.23 11.60
C ASP A 126 -4.39 4.92 12.37
N THR A 127 -5.54 4.28 12.44
CA THR A 127 -6.72 4.82 13.14
C THR A 127 -7.61 3.67 13.60
N THR A 128 -8.08 3.74 14.84
CA THR A 128 -9.11 2.85 15.36
C THR A 128 -10.47 3.55 15.32
N PHE A 129 -11.43 2.95 14.66
CA PHE A 129 -12.82 3.41 14.61
C PHE A 129 -13.77 2.22 14.81
N ASP A 130 -14.75 2.35 15.70
CA ASP A 130 -15.68 1.28 16.08
C ASP A 130 -14.99 -0.06 16.41
N ALA A 131 -13.91 -0.01 17.19
CA ALA A 131 -13.05 -1.15 17.56
C ALA A 131 -12.38 -1.86 16.35
N VAL A 132 -12.41 -1.29 15.16
CA VAL A 132 -11.70 -1.77 13.96
C VAL A 132 -10.46 -0.93 13.73
N ASN A 133 -9.31 -1.59 13.53
CA ASN A 133 -8.06 -0.93 13.19
C ASN A 133 -7.94 -0.77 11.67
N TYR A 134 -7.78 0.46 11.22
CA TYR A 134 -7.54 0.83 9.84
C TYR A 134 -6.07 1.24 9.68
N VAL A 135 -5.23 0.32 9.20
CA VAL A 135 -3.79 0.53 9.06
C VAL A 135 -3.38 0.39 7.62
N SER A 136 -2.92 1.50 7.01
CA SER A 136 -2.30 1.45 5.69
C SER A 136 -0.83 1.06 5.84
N LYS A 137 -0.38 0.09 5.03
CA LYS A 137 0.96 -0.48 5.19
C LYS A 137 1.50 -1.15 3.94
N PHE A 138 2.81 -1.26 3.88
CA PHE A 138 3.52 -2.21 3.02
C PHE A 138 3.68 -3.54 3.76
N THR A 139 3.52 -4.63 3.02
CA THR A 139 3.79 -5.99 3.50
C THR A 139 4.70 -6.65 2.48
N TYR A 140 5.84 -7.13 2.93
CA TYR A 140 6.84 -7.78 2.08
C TYR A 140 6.62 -9.28 2.10
N LYS A 141 6.81 -9.93 0.96
CA LYS A 141 6.55 -11.36 0.78
C LYS A 141 7.78 -12.08 0.27
N ASP A 142 7.97 -13.30 0.77
CA ASP A 142 8.95 -14.25 0.25
C ASP A 142 8.44 -14.95 -1.03
N ARG A 143 9.25 -15.85 -1.61
CA ARG A 143 8.87 -16.65 -2.79
C ARG A 143 7.68 -17.58 -2.56
N ASN A 144 7.41 -17.94 -1.30
CA ASN A 144 6.31 -18.80 -0.91
C ASN A 144 5.05 -18.00 -0.55
N ASN A 145 5.07 -16.67 -0.79
CA ASN A 145 4.00 -15.74 -0.46
C ASN A 145 3.74 -15.59 1.06
N ASN A 146 4.71 -15.94 1.91
CA ASN A 146 4.66 -15.66 3.33
C ASN A 146 5.05 -14.22 3.61
N ASN A 147 4.47 -13.64 4.66
CA ASN A 147 4.86 -12.30 5.11
C ASN A 147 6.24 -12.34 5.75
N LEU A 148 7.09 -11.42 5.33
CA LEU A 148 8.36 -11.16 5.99
C LEU A 148 8.16 -10.26 7.21
N SER A 149 9.04 -10.40 8.21
CA SER A 149 9.13 -9.47 9.33
C SER A 149 9.54 -8.08 8.84
N VAL A 150 9.11 -7.04 9.52
CA VAL A 150 9.49 -5.66 9.23
C VAL A 150 10.08 -5.00 10.48
N PRO A 151 11.18 -4.24 10.34
CA PRO A 151 11.93 -3.97 9.11
C PRO A 151 12.44 -5.27 8.47
N VAL A 152 12.59 -5.28 7.13
CA VAL A 152 13.15 -6.44 6.43
C VAL A 152 14.63 -6.55 6.78
N ALA A 153 15.04 -7.71 7.32
CA ALA A 153 16.37 -7.92 7.86
C ALA A 153 17.46 -7.79 6.77
N SER A 154 18.46 -6.97 7.06
CA SER A 154 19.66 -6.82 6.27
C SER A 154 20.87 -6.50 7.15
N TYR A 155 22.06 -6.91 6.70
CA TYR A 155 23.33 -6.61 7.36
C TYR A 155 24.39 -6.34 6.33
N THR A 156 25.20 -5.30 6.53
CA THR A 156 26.37 -5.00 5.72
C THR A 156 27.56 -4.76 6.62
N GLY A 157 28.66 -5.46 6.37
CA GLY A 157 29.88 -5.30 7.16
C GLY A 157 31.08 -6.04 6.58
N THR A 158 32.25 -5.75 7.10
CA THR A 158 33.51 -6.39 6.71
C THR A 158 33.93 -7.53 7.63
N ASN A 159 33.14 -7.83 8.64
CA ASN A 159 33.42 -8.83 9.67
C ASN A 159 32.59 -10.11 9.51
N VAL A 160 31.99 -10.34 8.35
CA VAL A 160 31.23 -11.56 8.03
C VAL A 160 32.24 -12.66 7.66
N ALA A 161 32.07 -13.83 8.28
CA ALA A 161 32.88 -15.02 8.00
C ALA A 161 31.99 -16.22 7.67
N PHE A 162 32.43 -17.08 6.77
CA PHE A 162 31.72 -18.29 6.34
C PHE A 162 32.48 -19.55 6.78
N ASN A 163 31.76 -20.54 7.22
CA ASN A 163 32.30 -21.84 7.62
C ASN A 163 31.58 -22.97 6.86
N SER A 164 32.27 -23.62 5.95
CA SER A 164 31.70 -24.69 5.11
C SER A 164 31.32 -25.93 5.92
N GLY A 165 32.05 -26.26 6.98
CA GLY A 165 31.78 -27.43 7.81
C GLY A 165 30.53 -27.30 8.63
N ALA A 166 30.26 -26.12 9.16
CA ALA A 166 29.04 -25.80 9.91
C ALA A 166 27.93 -25.22 9.03
N LYS A 167 28.20 -24.94 7.77
CA LYS A 167 27.32 -24.17 6.84
C LYS A 167 26.85 -22.85 7.46
N SER A 168 27.71 -22.17 8.18
CA SER A 168 27.35 -21.01 8.97
C SER A 168 27.96 -19.71 8.44
N ILE A 169 27.20 -18.64 8.58
CA ILE A 169 27.55 -17.26 8.32
C ILE A 169 27.58 -16.58 9.68
N ALA A 170 28.70 -16.02 10.07
CA ALA A 170 28.88 -15.49 11.41
C ALA A 170 29.52 -14.10 11.40
N VAL A 171 29.13 -13.28 12.39
CA VAL A 171 29.77 -12.02 12.75
C VAL A 171 30.25 -12.11 14.21
N PRO A 172 31.36 -11.49 14.60
CA PRO A 172 31.95 -11.68 15.94
C PRO A 172 31.10 -11.16 17.10
N SER A 173 30.29 -10.14 16.88
CA SER A 173 29.49 -9.50 17.94
C SER A 173 28.45 -8.55 17.34
N GLY A 174 27.44 -8.15 18.14
CA GLY A 174 26.58 -7.02 17.83
C GLY A 174 25.13 -7.33 17.47
N ASN A 175 24.61 -8.54 17.72
CA ASN A 175 23.22 -8.93 17.39
C ASN A 175 22.85 -8.68 15.93
N SER A 176 23.80 -8.84 15.03
CA SER A 176 23.71 -8.42 13.64
C SER A 176 22.68 -9.21 12.82
N PHE A 177 22.29 -10.40 13.30
CA PHE A 177 21.35 -11.28 12.64
C PHE A 177 20.06 -11.51 13.46
N ALA A 178 19.81 -10.68 14.48
CA ALA A 178 18.66 -10.84 15.37
C ALA A 178 17.31 -10.78 14.63
N ASP A 179 17.19 -10.00 13.57
CA ASP A 179 15.95 -9.80 12.80
C ASP A 179 15.75 -10.83 11.68
N PHE A 180 16.74 -11.68 11.42
CA PHE A 180 16.62 -12.76 10.44
C PHE A 180 15.78 -13.91 10.99
N VAL A 181 15.05 -14.61 10.13
CA VAL A 181 14.12 -15.67 10.52
C VAL A 181 14.42 -16.94 9.76
N ALA A 182 14.44 -18.08 10.46
CA ALA A 182 14.61 -19.41 9.87
C ALA A 182 13.49 -19.69 8.85
N GLY A 183 13.87 -20.27 7.72
CA GLY A 183 13.01 -20.52 6.56
C GLY A 183 13.01 -19.40 5.53
N ASN A 184 13.48 -18.20 5.87
CA ASN A 184 13.62 -17.12 4.89
C ASN A 184 14.78 -17.40 3.93
N ILE A 185 14.65 -16.87 2.72
CA ILE A 185 15.74 -16.86 1.73
C ILE A 185 16.51 -15.56 1.93
N ILE A 186 17.83 -15.66 1.93
CA ILE A 186 18.75 -14.52 1.97
C ILE A 186 19.56 -14.45 0.69
N THR A 187 19.92 -13.24 0.32
CA THR A 187 20.88 -12.94 -0.75
C THR A 187 22.18 -12.45 -0.13
N ILE A 188 23.29 -13.01 -0.57
CA ILE A 188 24.64 -12.61 -0.18
C ILE A 188 25.30 -11.96 -1.37
N SER A 189 25.91 -10.81 -1.16
CA SER A 189 26.72 -10.08 -2.16
C SER A 189 27.99 -9.50 -1.53
N GLY A 190 29.00 -9.27 -2.36
CA GLY A 190 30.31 -8.77 -1.92
C GLY A 190 31.27 -9.85 -1.40
N SER A 191 30.85 -11.11 -1.30
CA SER A 191 31.70 -12.24 -0.96
C SER A 191 32.55 -12.65 -2.16
N THR A 192 33.76 -13.14 -1.94
CA THR A 192 34.62 -13.69 -2.99
C THR A 192 34.06 -15.02 -3.53
N SER A 193 33.47 -15.87 -2.67
CA SER A 193 33.12 -17.25 -3.01
C SER A 193 31.64 -17.63 -2.69
N ASN A 194 30.89 -16.78 -1.96
CA ASN A 194 29.57 -17.12 -1.43
C ASN A 194 28.49 -16.14 -1.91
N ASN A 195 28.66 -15.49 -3.06
CA ASN A 195 27.60 -14.68 -3.63
C ASN A 195 26.45 -15.57 -4.12
N GLY A 196 25.21 -15.16 -3.87
CA GLY A 196 24.02 -15.89 -4.30
C GLY A 196 22.91 -15.92 -3.26
N THR A 197 21.95 -16.85 -3.46
CA THR A 197 20.79 -17.01 -2.58
C THR A 197 20.92 -18.28 -1.75
N PHE A 198 20.57 -18.19 -0.48
CA PHE A 198 20.66 -19.26 0.51
C PHE A 198 19.40 -19.30 1.37
N THR A 199 19.00 -20.46 1.85
CA THR A 199 17.87 -20.64 2.76
C THR A 199 18.39 -20.73 4.17
N ILE A 200 17.87 -19.92 5.08
CA ILE A 200 18.18 -19.98 6.51
C ILE A 200 17.60 -21.28 7.07
N ALA A 201 18.45 -22.22 7.44
CA ALA A 201 18.03 -23.45 8.12
C ALA A 201 17.72 -23.19 9.61
N SER A 202 18.57 -22.41 10.27
CA SER A 202 18.41 -22.02 11.68
C SER A 202 19.27 -20.82 12.03
N LEU A 203 18.95 -20.18 13.17
CA LEU A 203 19.85 -19.23 13.83
C LEU A 203 20.39 -19.90 15.08
N THR A 204 21.71 -19.96 15.21
CA THR A 204 22.35 -20.49 16.42
C THR A 204 22.30 -19.46 17.56
N ASN A 205 22.44 -18.19 17.19
CA ASN A 205 22.30 -17.02 18.04
C ASN A 205 22.13 -15.78 17.14
N ASP A 206 22.01 -14.60 17.75
CA ASP A 206 21.81 -13.33 17.03
C ASP A 206 22.99 -12.88 16.15
N ASN A 207 24.06 -13.66 16.12
CA ASN A 207 25.28 -13.39 15.32
C ASN A 207 25.64 -14.53 14.35
N THR A 208 24.83 -15.59 14.27
CA THR A 208 25.17 -16.76 13.46
C THR A 208 23.93 -17.35 12.79
N ILE A 209 23.93 -17.29 11.47
CA ILE A 209 22.96 -17.94 10.57
C ILE A 209 23.55 -19.27 10.10
N VAL A 210 22.77 -20.35 10.12
CA VAL A 210 23.07 -21.62 9.45
C VAL A 210 22.21 -21.72 8.20
N VAL A 211 22.81 -22.04 7.06
CA VAL A 211 22.11 -22.18 5.76
C VAL A 211 21.97 -23.65 5.36
N SER A 212 20.98 -23.92 4.53
CA SER A 212 20.71 -25.28 4.03
C SER A 212 21.70 -25.71 2.96
N GLU A 213 22.10 -24.79 2.12
CA GLU A 213 22.98 -24.98 0.99
C GLU A 213 24.46 -25.12 1.44
N SER A 214 25.29 -25.56 0.50
CA SER A 214 26.74 -25.61 0.73
C SER A 214 27.35 -24.23 0.53
N ILE A 215 28.23 -23.83 1.43
CA ILE A 215 29.01 -22.59 1.33
C ILE A 215 30.50 -22.90 1.40
N THR A 216 31.33 -22.00 0.90
CA THR A 216 32.82 -22.09 0.95
C THR A 216 33.31 -21.37 2.20
N THR A 217 34.30 -21.92 2.87
CA THR A 217 34.96 -21.22 3.99
C THR A 217 35.67 -19.98 3.48
N GLU A 218 35.33 -18.83 4.09
CA GLU A 218 35.87 -17.53 3.76
C GLU A 218 35.99 -16.69 5.03
N GLY A 219 37.19 -16.13 5.23
CA GLY A 219 37.45 -15.25 6.38
C GLY A 219 36.82 -13.88 6.22
N ALA A 220 36.66 -13.17 7.32
CA ALA A 220 36.24 -11.77 7.32
C ALA A 220 37.30 -10.88 6.61
N GLY A 221 36.83 -9.79 6.01
CA GLY A 221 37.68 -8.81 5.33
C GLY A 221 36.98 -8.06 4.21
N ASP A 222 36.17 -8.75 3.44
CA ASP A 222 35.38 -8.15 2.35
C ASP A 222 34.14 -7.45 2.89
N ALA A 223 33.65 -6.42 2.18
CA ALA A 223 32.41 -5.74 2.47
C ALA A 223 31.23 -6.61 1.97
N ILE A 224 30.67 -7.40 2.86
CA ILE A 224 29.62 -8.37 2.55
C ILE A 224 28.27 -7.84 3.00
N THR A 225 27.28 -7.94 2.11
CA THR A 225 25.88 -7.69 2.43
C THR A 225 25.12 -9.00 2.47
N VAL A 226 24.41 -9.23 3.56
CA VAL A 226 23.44 -10.32 3.75
C VAL A 226 22.07 -9.67 3.91
N SER A 227 21.13 -9.97 3.02
CA SER A 227 19.78 -9.38 3.08
C SER A 227 18.71 -10.43 2.86
N THR A 228 17.59 -10.31 3.55
CA THR A 228 16.42 -11.15 3.27
C THR A 228 15.88 -10.85 1.86
N GLU A 229 15.63 -11.90 1.08
CA GLU A 229 15.09 -11.76 -0.26
C GLU A 229 13.61 -11.37 -0.20
N VAL A 230 13.28 -10.24 -0.81
CA VAL A 230 11.91 -9.82 -1.06
C VAL A 230 11.50 -10.25 -2.45
N HIS A 231 10.42 -11.03 -2.57
CA HIS A 231 9.88 -11.49 -3.87
C HIS A 231 8.68 -10.68 -4.33
N GLY A 232 7.95 -10.10 -3.41
CA GLY A 232 6.80 -9.26 -3.73
C GLY A 232 6.48 -8.28 -2.62
N VAL A 233 5.74 -7.25 -3.00
CA VAL A 233 5.26 -6.22 -2.06
C VAL A 233 3.75 -6.06 -2.22
N GLU A 234 3.06 -6.13 -1.09
CA GLU A 234 1.65 -5.83 -0.99
C GLU A 234 1.48 -4.45 -0.36
N LEU A 235 0.77 -3.58 -1.05
CA LEU A 235 0.32 -2.30 -0.52
C LEU A 235 -1.15 -2.42 -0.13
N THR A 236 -1.44 -2.32 1.15
CA THR A 236 -2.81 -2.15 1.67
C THR A 236 -2.97 -0.72 2.14
N PHE A 237 -4.03 -0.05 1.68
CA PHE A 237 -4.36 1.29 2.15
C PHE A 237 -5.86 1.49 2.31
N PHE A 238 -6.20 2.44 3.17
CA PHE A 238 -7.57 2.84 3.45
C PHE A 238 -7.76 4.32 3.09
N LEU A 239 -8.81 4.61 2.33
CA LEU A 239 -9.23 5.98 2.03
C LEU A 239 -10.40 6.37 2.91
N LEU A 240 -10.29 7.53 3.56
CA LEU A 240 -11.41 8.14 4.27
C LEU A 240 -12.15 9.10 3.33
N ARG A 241 -13.44 8.84 3.11
CA ARG A 241 -14.35 9.71 2.34
C ARG A 241 -15.63 9.92 3.12
N GLY A 242 -15.83 11.14 3.61
CA GLY A 242 -16.89 11.41 4.59
C GLY A 242 -16.64 10.62 5.87
N GLU A 243 -17.59 9.78 6.26
CA GLU A 243 -17.51 8.88 7.43
C GLU A 243 -17.21 7.42 7.05
N SER A 244 -16.87 7.15 5.78
CA SER A 244 -16.67 5.80 5.28
C SER A 244 -15.20 5.50 4.99
N PHE A 245 -14.77 4.29 5.37
CA PHE A 245 -13.44 3.77 5.07
C PHE A 245 -13.51 2.79 3.90
N TYR A 246 -12.72 3.04 2.86
CA TYR A 246 -12.60 2.17 1.70
C TYR A 246 -11.25 1.48 1.71
N LYS A 247 -11.23 0.15 1.78
CA LYS A 247 -10.01 -0.67 1.77
C LYS A 247 -9.63 -1.03 0.34
N TYR A 248 -8.36 -0.84 0.03
CA TYR A 248 -7.73 -1.28 -1.21
C TYR A 248 -6.48 -2.09 -0.89
N THR A 249 -6.27 -3.14 -1.67
CA THR A 249 -5.07 -3.96 -1.56
C THR A 249 -4.57 -4.25 -2.96
N THR A 250 -3.28 -4.06 -3.17
CA THR A 250 -2.62 -4.43 -4.41
C THR A 250 -1.35 -5.18 -4.10
N PHE A 251 -1.04 -6.18 -4.91
CA PHE A 251 0.15 -6.99 -4.78
C PHE A 251 0.93 -6.95 -6.10
N ALA A 252 2.22 -6.75 -6.01
CA ALA A 252 3.13 -6.80 -7.14
C ALA A 252 4.30 -7.71 -6.82
N THR A 253 4.62 -8.62 -7.74
CA THR A 253 5.80 -9.48 -7.68
C THR A 253 6.93 -8.88 -8.50
N ILE A 254 8.16 -9.18 -8.09
CA ILE A 254 9.35 -8.85 -8.86
C ILE A 254 9.52 -9.93 -9.92
N ASP A 255 9.56 -9.53 -11.17
CA ASP A 255 9.87 -10.46 -12.26
C ASP A 255 11.39 -10.67 -12.36
N LYS A 256 11.88 -11.76 -11.77
CA LYS A 256 13.31 -12.10 -11.80
C LYS A 256 13.86 -12.42 -13.19
N ASN A 257 13.00 -12.72 -14.16
CA ASN A 257 13.45 -12.95 -15.54
C ASN A 257 13.98 -11.66 -16.21
N GLN A 258 13.75 -10.51 -15.60
CA GLN A 258 14.39 -9.23 -15.98
C GLN A 258 15.70 -8.96 -15.22
N LEU A 259 16.03 -9.77 -14.20
CA LEU A 259 17.19 -9.58 -13.34
C LEU A 259 18.48 -10.23 -13.90
N ASP A 260 18.39 -11.07 -14.91
CA ASP A 260 19.50 -11.88 -15.48
C ASP A 260 19.94 -11.42 -16.88
N ILE A 261 19.81 -10.12 -17.23
CA ILE A 261 20.36 -9.58 -18.47
C ILE A 261 21.49 -8.60 -18.17
#